data_8fae2eab54b86a132f2630f541569b51
#
_entry.id   8fae2eab54b86a132f2630f541569b51
#
_cell.length_a   1.000
_cell.length_b   1.000
_cell.length_c   1.000
_cell.angle_alpha   90.00
_cell.angle_beta   90.00
_cell.angle_gamma   90.00
#
_symmetry.space_group_name_H-M   'P 1'
#
loop_
_entity.id
_entity.type
_entity.pdbx_description
1 polymer ?
#
loop_
_entity_poly.entity_id
_entity_poly.type
_entity_poly.pdbx_seq_one_letter_code
_entity_poly.pdbx_strand_id
1 'polypeptide(L)'
;MSEGNGVRADMRAYVEENFLYLYPGIELKDEDDFLTLGIVDSLGFVELVGEVQSRYGIAVEDVEITEENFGSIAAIDRYVERKRTAA
;
A
#
# COMPACT_ATOMS: atom_id res chain seq x y z
N MET A 1 19.01 -3.75 -9.55
CA MET A 1 18.12 -3.27 -9.78
C MET A 1 16.98 -3.50 -9.03
N SER A 2 16.36 -2.66 -8.80
CA SER A 2 15.34 -2.75 -7.84
C SER A 2 14.08 -3.32 -8.39
N GLU A 3 14.01 -3.51 -9.68
CA GLU A 3 12.79 -4.00 -10.12
C GLU A 3 12.49 -5.34 -9.59
N GLY A 4 13.45 -6.09 -9.16
CA GLY A 4 13.16 -7.37 -8.55
C GLY A 4 12.39 -7.25 -7.26
N ASN A 5 12.50 -6.10 -6.58
CA ASN A 5 11.79 -5.89 -5.34
C ASN A 5 10.40 -5.39 -5.56
N GLY A 6 10.24 -4.56 -6.54
CA GLY A 6 8.96 -4.10 -6.96
C GLY A 6 8.14 -3.40 -5.90
N VAL A 7 6.85 -3.46 -6.11
CA VAL A 7 5.90 -2.73 -5.29
C VAL A 7 5.86 -3.25 -3.87
N ARG A 8 5.97 -4.57 -3.68
CA ARG A 8 5.85 -5.14 -2.33
C ARG A 8 6.94 -4.62 -1.41
N ALA A 9 8.18 -4.62 -1.88
CA ALA A 9 9.28 -4.12 -1.05
C ALA A 9 9.16 -2.63 -0.79
N ASP A 10 8.79 -1.86 -1.82
CA ASP A 10 8.61 -0.42 -1.67
C ASP A 10 7.53 -0.09 -0.65
N MET A 11 6.40 -0.76 -0.75
CA MET A 11 5.28 -0.45 0.11
C MET A 11 5.51 -0.95 1.52
N ARG A 12 6.21 -2.08 1.68
CA ARG A 12 6.57 -2.54 3.01
C ARG A 12 7.44 -1.51 3.73
N ALA A 13 8.44 -0.98 3.03
CA ALA A 13 9.32 0.02 3.63
C ALA A 13 8.52 1.27 4.02
N TYR A 14 7.63 1.71 3.14
CA TYR A 14 6.81 2.88 3.43
C TYR A 14 5.93 2.66 4.64
N VAL A 15 5.25 1.52 4.71
CA VAL A 15 4.36 1.22 5.83
C VAL A 15 5.14 1.09 7.13
N GLU A 16 6.31 0.45 7.07
CA GLU A 16 7.12 0.31 8.27
C GLU A 16 7.58 1.66 8.80
N GLU A 17 7.97 2.55 7.92
CA GLU A 17 8.48 3.85 8.34
C GLU A 17 7.39 4.78 8.82
N ASN A 18 6.20 4.69 8.26
CA ASN A 18 5.17 5.68 8.51
C ASN A 18 4.08 5.21 9.47
N PHE A 19 3.91 3.91 9.63
CA PHE A 19 2.82 3.37 10.45
C PHE A 19 3.28 2.33 11.46
N LEU A 20 4.06 1.36 11.04
CA LEU A 20 4.42 0.25 11.91
C LEU A 20 5.36 0.64 13.04
N TYR A 21 6.08 1.74 12.91
CA TYR A 21 7.00 2.13 13.98
C TYR A 21 6.25 2.39 15.29
N LEU A 22 4.94 2.65 15.21
CA LEU A 22 4.12 2.85 16.40
C LEU A 22 3.66 1.54 17.03
N TYR A 23 3.87 0.43 16.34
CA TYR A 23 3.36 -0.89 16.76
C TYR A 23 4.45 -1.93 16.66
N PRO A 24 5.50 -1.83 17.50
CA PRO A 24 6.67 -2.70 17.33
C PRO A 24 6.39 -4.19 17.54
N GLY A 25 5.27 -4.52 18.15
CA GLY A 25 4.93 -5.93 18.36
C GLY A 25 4.21 -6.59 17.21
N ILE A 26 3.86 -5.83 16.16
CA ILE A 26 3.11 -6.37 15.05
C ILE A 26 4.06 -6.83 13.95
N GLU A 27 3.88 -8.08 13.52
CA GLU A 27 4.60 -8.62 12.37
C GLU A 27 3.65 -8.58 11.18
N LEU A 28 3.88 -7.69 10.24
CA LEU A 28 2.97 -7.48 9.11
C LEU A 28 3.32 -8.42 7.97
N LYS A 29 2.33 -9.19 7.53
CA LYS A 29 2.48 -10.04 6.35
C LYS A 29 1.86 -9.34 5.16
N ASP A 30 2.25 -9.75 3.96
CA ASP A 30 1.80 -9.10 2.72
C ASP A 30 0.29 -9.10 2.59
N GLU A 31 -0.38 -10.14 3.07
CA GLU A 31 -1.83 -10.26 2.93
C GLU A 31 -2.60 -9.66 4.10
N ASP A 32 -1.92 -9.17 5.12
CA ASP A 32 -2.61 -8.62 6.28
C ASP A 32 -3.27 -7.29 5.94
N ASP A 33 -4.49 -7.11 6.44
CA ASP A 33 -5.27 -5.91 6.18
C ASP A 33 -4.89 -4.83 7.19
N PHE A 34 -4.44 -3.69 6.69
CA PHE A 34 -3.97 -2.59 7.53
C PHE A 34 -5.03 -2.07 8.47
N LEU A 35 -6.26 -1.94 7.98
CA LEU A 35 -7.35 -1.39 8.79
C LEU A 35 -7.80 -2.38 9.84
N THR A 36 -7.83 -3.66 9.50
CA THR A 36 -8.19 -4.70 10.46
C THR A 36 -7.17 -4.78 11.59
N LEU A 37 -5.89 -4.64 11.26
CA LEU A 37 -4.85 -4.64 12.28
C LEU A 37 -4.80 -3.34 13.07
N GLY A 38 -5.45 -2.30 12.56
CA GLY A 38 -5.47 -1.02 13.25
C GLY A 38 -4.20 -0.21 13.12
N ILE A 39 -3.32 -0.55 12.18
CA ILE A 39 -2.07 0.20 12.01
C ILE A 39 -2.25 1.40 11.09
N VAL A 40 -3.32 1.42 10.30
CA VAL A 40 -3.62 2.54 9.40
C VAL A 40 -5.06 2.96 9.66
N ASP A 41 -5.27 4.24 9.96
CA ASP A 41 -6.63 4.76 10.11
C ASP A 41 -7.08 5.42 8.81
N SER A 42 -8.25 6.06 8.83
CA SER A 42 -8.83 6.66 7.62
C SER A 42 -7.91 7.69 7.00
N LEU A 43 -7.30 8.53 7.81
CA LEU A 43 -6.40 9.56 7.30
C LEU A 43 -5.15 8.93 6.72
N GLY A 44 -4.60 7.96 7.44
CA GLY A 44 -3.43 7.23 6.95
C GLY A 44 -3.71 6.51 5.65
N PHE A 45 -4.93 6.00 5.50
CA PHE A 45 -5.33 5.32 4.28
C PHE A 45 -5.27 6.27 3.08
N VAL A 46 -5.77 7.50 3.26
CA VAL A 46 -5.72 8.51 2.21
C VAL A 46 -4.28 8.88 1.88
N GLU A 47 -3.45 9.00 2.90
CA GLU A 47 -2.02 9.28 2.68
C GLU A 47 -1.34 8.17 1.91
N LEU A 48 -1.69 6.93 2.24
CA LEU A 48 -1.14 5.77 1.55
C LEU A 48 -1.51 5.79 0.06
N VAL A 49 -2.76 6.11 -0.25
CA VAL A 49 -3.20 6.21 -1.64
C VAL A 49 -2.40 7.29 -2.37
N GLY A 50 -2.21 8.44 -1.73
CA GLY A 50 -1.42 9.51 -2.31
C GLY A 50 0.02 9.09 -2.61
N GLU A 51 0.61 8.33 -1.70
CA GLU A 51 1.97 7.83 -1.89
C GLU A 51 2.03 6.89 -3.10
N VAL A 52 1.05 6.01 -3.24
CA VAL A 52 1.02 5.07 -4.37
C VAL A 52 0.94 5.84 -5.69
N GLN A 53 0.07 6.85 -5.75
CA GLN A 53 -0.05 7.65 -6.97
C GLN A 53 1.26 8.33 -7.32
N SER A 54 1.88 8.94 -6.34
CA SER A 54 3.10 9.70 -6.55
C SER A 54 4.26 8.79 -6.93
N ARG A 55 4.40 7.69 -6.22
CA ARG A 55 5.55 6.80 -6.39
C ARG A 55 5.51 6.08 -7.73
N TYR A 56 4.34 5.67 -8.18
CA TYR A 56 4.22 4.84 -9.38
C TYR A 56 3.66 5.57 -10.58
N GLY A 57 3.37 6.87 -10.42
CA GLY A 57 2.92 7.69 -11.54
C GLY A 57 1.60 7.23 -12.12
N ILE A 58 0.68 6.78 -11.29
CA ILE A 58 -0.64 6.33 -11.74
C ILE A 58 -1.71 7.24 -11.17
N ALA A 59 -2.87 7.26 -11.84
CA ALA A 59 -4.02 8.04 -11.38
C ALA A 59 -5.01 7.10 -10.73
N VAL A 60 -5.36 7.37 -9.47
CA VAL A 60 -6.31 6.55 -8.74
C VAL A 60 -7.66 7.24 -8.75
N GLU A 61 -8.69 6.54 -9.26
CA GLU A 61 -10.04 7.07 -9.26
C GLU A 61 -10.67 6.93 -7.89
N ASP A 62 -11.61 7.83 -7.56
CA ASP A 62 -12.25 7.77 -6.25
C ASP A 62 -12.84 6.40 -5.96
N VAL A 63 -13.48 5.79 -6.95
CA VAL A 63 -14.12 4.48 -6.77
C VAL A 63 -13.13 3.37 -6.54
N GLU A 64 -11.86 3.61 -6.83
CA GLU A 64 -10.81 2.61 -6.63
C GLU A 64 -10.19 2.67 -5.24
N ILE A 65 -10.54 3.67 -4.44
CA ILE A 65 -9.98 3.84 -3.10
C ILE A 65 -10.76 2.93 -2.15
N THR A 66 -10.35 1.67 -2.11
CA THR A 66 -11.04 0.64 -1.34
C THR A 66 -10.02 -0.24 -0.62
N GLU A 67 -10.47 -0.96 0.40
CA GLU A 67 -9.63 -1.93 1.08
C GLU A 67 -9.17 -3.02 0.13
N GLU A 68 -10.02 -3.36 -0.83
CA GLU A 68 -9.69 -4.40 -1.78
C GLU A 68 -8.44 -4.02 -2.59
N ASN A 69 -8.27 -2.74 -2.89
CA ASN A 69 -7.15 -2.28 -3.69
C ASN A 69 -5.97 -1.80 -2.85
N PHE A 70 -6.22 -1.26 -1.67
CA PHE A 70 -5.16 -0.61 -0.88
C PHE A 70 -5.05 -1.13 0.55
N GLY A 71 -5.78 -2.16 0.90
CA GLY A 71 -5.85 -2.61 2.28
C GLY A 71 -4.67 -3.45 2.75
N SER A 72 -3.82 -3.93 1.85
CA SER A 72 -2.66 -4.74 2.21
C SER A 72 -1.55 -4.51 1.21
N ILE A 73 -0.34 -4.94 1.56
CA ILE A 73 0.79 -4.83 0.65
C ILE A 73 0.51 -5.61 -0.63
N ALA A 74 -0.03 -6.82 -0.49
CA ALA A 74 -0.34 -7.64 -1.66
C ALA A 74 -1.42 -7.01 -2.54
N ALA A 75 -2.42 -6.38 -1.92
CA ALA A 75 -3.49 -5.73 -2.69
C ALA A 75 -2.92 -4.57 -3.51
N ILE A 76 -2.07 -3.76 -2.89
CA ILE A 76 -1.47 -2.62 -3.58
C ILE A 76 -0.62 -3.10 -4.75
N ASP A 77 0.14 -4.17 -4.55
CA ASP A 77 0.96 -4.74 -5.62
C ASP A 77 0.09 -5.12 -6.81
N ARG A 78 -0.98 -5.85 -6.57
CA ARG A 78 -1.88 -6.27 -7.64
C ARG A 78 -2.54 -5.08 -8.33
N TYR A 79 -2.94 -4.08 -7.54
CA TYR A 79 -3.59 -2.89 -8.08
C TYR A 79 -2.62 -2.10 -8.98
N VAL A 80 -1.40 -1.88 -8.52
CA VAL A 80 -0.41 -1.14 -9.29
C VAL A 80 -0.10 -1.86 -10.59
N GLU A 81 0.03 -3.19 -10.53
CA GLU A 81 0.29 -3.97 -11.75
C GLU A 81 -0.82 -3.81 -12.77
N ARG A 82 -2.07 -3.86 -12.30
CA ARG A 82 -3.20 -3.70 -13.22
C ARG A 82 -3.19 -2.32 -13.87
N LYS A 83 -2.92 -1.28 -13.08
CA LYS A 83 -2.95 0.07 -13.62
C LYS A 83 -1.82 0.31 -14.61
N ARG A 84 -0.66 -0.24 -14.33
CA ARG A 84 0.49 -0.06 -15.21
C ARG A 84 0.32 -0.78 -16.53
N THR A 85 -0.26 -1.96 -16.48
CA THR A 85 -0.43 -2.74 -17.69
C THR A 85 -1.65 -2.32 -18.49
N ALA A 86 -2.61 -1.65 -17.85
CA ALA A 86 -3.81 -1.18 -18.55
C ALA A 86 -3.57 0.07 -19.36
N ALA A 87 -2.49 0.76 -19.13
CA ALA A 87 -2.21 2.02 -19.81
C ALA A 87 -1.80 1.86 -21.29
#